data_99140035f8f0321696a87e025b909b68
#
_entry.id   99140035f8f0321696a87e025b909b68
#
_cell.length_a   1.000
_cell.length_b   1.000
_cell.length_c   1.000
_cell.angle_alpha   90.00
_cell.angle_beta   90.00
_cell.angle_gamma   90.00
#
_symmetry.space_group_name_H-M   'P 1'
#
loop_
_entity.id
_entity.type
_entity.pdbx_description
1 polymer ?
#
loop_
_entity_poly.entity_id
_entity_poly.type
_entity_poly.pdbx_seq_one_letter_code
_entity_poly.pdbx_strand_id
1 'polypeptide(L)'
;MGLRVETSVRIGRLPAEVFAFIADPENLPRWDPAIREVRRREPGPVGLGSGLTVMAAEAGRSVVVESHVTDYVPDRLFGVAATYSGVPLRLRWRLEPDGTGTRVTAEGEAELGGLMALAGGFVKGLVADRLAVAHANLKRILEGGDGG
;
A
#
# COMPACT_ATOMS: atom_id res chain seq x y z
N MET A 1 -19.94 8.42 -0.48
CA MET A 1 -19.52 8.41 0.92
C MET A 1 -18.04 8.11 1.01
N GLY A 2 -17.29 8.99 1.63
CA GLY A 2 -15.85 8.80 1.84
C GLY A 2 -15.60 7.81 2.97
N LEU A 3 -14.78 6.82 2.70
CA LEU A 3 -14.32 5.85 3.70
C LEU A 3 -12.84 6.10 3.96
N ARG A 4 -12.44 6.15 5.23
CA ARG A 4 -11.04 6.34 5.60
C ARG A 4 -10.61 5.32 6.64
N VAL A 5 -9.44 4.74 6.43
CA VAL A 5 -8.80 3.80 7.35
C VAL A 5 -7.39 4.27 7.62
N GLU A 6 -6.95 4.18 8.87
CA GLU A 6 -5.57 4.51 9.24
C GLU A 6 -5.04 3.44 10.17
N THR A 7 -3.85 2.93 9.89
CA THR A 7 -3.15 1.99 10.75
C THR A 7 -1.67 2.36 10.81
N SER A 8 -0.98 2.01 11.89
CA SER A 8 0.45 2.26 11.98
C SER A 8 1.19 1.08 12.59
N VAL A 9 2.48 1.01 12.25
CA VAL A 9 3.39 -0.01 12.75
C VAL A 9 4.77 0.62 12.95
N ARG A 10 5.50 0.15 13.96
CA ARG A 10 6.89 0.54 14.14
C ARG A 10 7.80 -0.54 13.57
N ILE A 11 8.74 -0.15 12.73
CA ILE A 11 9.71 -1.05 12.11
C ILE A 11 11.10 -0.65 12.57
N GLY A 12 11.90 -1.62 13.04
CA GLY A 12 13.25 -1.39 13.57
C GLY A 12 14.29 -1.19 12.47
N ARG A 13 14.00 -0.34 11.50
CA ARG A 13 14.92 0.05 10.42
C ARG A 13 14.77 1.54 10.18
N LEU A 14 15.82 2.15 9.62
CA LEU A 14 15.83 3.58 9.32
C LEU A 14 14.83 3.93 8.24
N PRO A 15 14.28 5.16 8.25
CA PRO A 15 13.30 5.58 7.23
C PRO A 15 13.77 5.38 5.80
N ALA A 16 15.05 5.60 5.50
CA ALA A 16 15.58 5.39 4.16
C ALA A 16 15.45 3.94 3.70
N GLU A 17 15.73 3.00 4.59
CA GLU A 17 15.63 1.58 4.28
C GLU A 17 14.16 1.15 4.09
N VAL A 18 13.29 1.63 4.96
CA VAL A 18 11.86 1.31 4.89
C VAL A 18 11.25 1.89 3.63
N PHE A 19 11.57 3.15 3.33
CA PHE A 19 11.05 3.82 2.14
C PHE A 19 11.50 3.13 0.87
N ALA A 20 12.77 2.77 0.77
CA ALA A 20 13.31 2.10 -0.41
C ALA A 20 12.57 0.78 -0.69
N PHE A 21 12.18 0.08 0.37
CA PHE A 21 11.45 -1.17 0.22
C PHE A 21 9.99 -0.94 -0.18
N ILE A 22 9.29 -0.03 0.48
CA ILE A 22 7.88 0.27 0.20
C ILE A 22 7.71 0.87 -1.19
N ALA A 23 8.59 1.78 -1.57
CA ALA A 23 8.49 2.50 -2.83
C ALA A 23 8.92 1.69 -4.05
N ASP A 24 9.48 0.50 -3.85
CA ASP A 24 9.80 -0.41 -4.94
C ASP A 24 8.59 -1.31 -5.21
N PRO A 25 7.87 -1.08 -6.32
CA PRO A 25 6.65 -1.84 -6.59
C PRO A 25 6.89 -3.34 -6.78
N GLU A 26 8.09 -3.74 -7.17
CA GLU A 26 8.42 -5.15 -7.32
C GLU A 26 8.44 -5.89 -5.98
N ASN A 27 8.55 -5.17 -4.88
CA ASN A 27 8.50 -5.76 -3.54
C ASN A 27 7.07 -5.97 -3.04
N LEU A 28 6.08 -5.28 -3.63
CA LEU A 28 4.71 -5.32 -3.13
C LEU A 28 4.15 -6.74 -2.97
N PRO A 29 4.32 -7.66 -3.93
CA PRO A 29 3.84 -9.04 -3.73
C PRO A 29 4.48 -9.77 -2.56
N ARG A 30 5.64 -9.30 -2.09
CA ARG A 30 6.36 -9.93 -0.97
C ARG A 30 5.73 -9.60 0.38
N TRP A 31 5.12 -8.44 0.51
CA TRP A 31 4.55 -8.02 1.79
C TRP A 31 3.02 -7.86 1.77
N ASP A 32 2.39 -7.82 0.60
CA ASP A 32 0.93 -7.83 0.50
C ASP A 32 0.48 -9.13 -0.20
N PRO A 33 -0.07 -10.09 0.55
CA PRO A 33 -0.43 -11.39 -0.02
C PRO A 33 -1.57 -11.34 -1.04
N ALA A 34 -2.32 -10.24 -1.09
CA ALA A 34 -3.38 -10.09 -2.08
C ALA A 34 -2.85 -9.65 -3.45
N ILE A 35 -1.59 -9.25 -3.53
CA ILE A 35 -0.98 -8.79 -4.78
C ILE A 35 -0.10 -9.90 -5.34
N ARG A 36 -0.34 -10.27 -6.59
CA ARG A 36 0.41 -11.33 -7.28
C ARG A 36 1.58 -10.80 -8.07
N GLU A 37 1.41 -9.66 -8.73
CA GLU A 37 2.42 -9.08 -9.60
C GLU A 37 2.19 -7.58 -9.75
N VAL A 38 3.28 -6.82 -9.91
CA VAL A 38 3.21 -5.40 -10.24
C VAL A 38 4.17 -5.15 -11.40
N ARG A 39 3.71 -4.42 -12.41
CA ARG A 39 4.52 -4.02 -13.55
C ARG A 39 4.53 -2.51 -13.70
N ARG A 40 5.69 -1.97 -13.99
CA ARG A 40 5.82 -0.55 -14.34
C ARG A 40 5.34 -0.38 -15.77
N ARG A 41 4.55 0.65 -16.03
CA ARG A 41 4.10 0.95 -17.39
C ARG A 41 5.14 1.71 -18.19
N GLU A 42 6.01 2.45 -17.52
CA GLU A 42 7.09 3.20 -18.16
C GLU A 42 8.44 2.64 -17.70
N PRO A 43 9.47 2.66 -18.56
CA PRO A 43 10.81 2.26 -18.13
C PRO A 43 11.41 3.28 -17.18
N GLY A 44 12.39 2.84 -16.38
CA GLY A 44 13.11 3.73 -15.48
C GLY A 44 12.62 3.66 -14.04
N PRO A 45 13.19 4.50 -13.17
CA PRO A 45 12.84 4.48 -11.76
C PRO A 45 11.41 4.98 -11.51
N VAL A 46 10.81 4.46 -10.45
CA VAL A 46 9.49 4.89 -10.00
C VAL A 46 9.61 6.27 -9.35
N GLY A 47 8.67 7.14 -9.65
CA GLY A 47 8.56 8.46 -9.06
C GLY A 47 7.15 8.98 -9.18
N LEU A 48 6.95 10.24 -8.87
CA LEU A 48 5.64 10.88 -8.97
C LEU A 48 5.08 10.73 -10.38
N GLY A 49 3.84 10.28 -10.48
CA GLY A 49 3.15 10.09 -11.76
C GLY A 49 3.40 8.76 -12.44
N SER A 50 4.32 7.94 -11.92
CA SER A 50 4.59 6.62 -12.52
C SER A 50 3.34 5.76 -12.54
N GLY A 51 3.09 5.11 -13.67
CA GLY A 51 1.99 4.16 -13.83
C GLY A 51 2.40 2.76 -13.43
N LEU A 52 1.49 2.06 -12.74
CA LEU A 52 1.70 0.69 -12.28
C LEU A 52 0.49 -0.16 -12.65
N THR A 53 0.76 -1.32 -13.25
CA THR A 53 -0.27 -2.31 -13.49
C THR A 53 -0.16 -3.38 -12.41
N VAL A 54 -1.18 -3.48 -11.57
CA VAL A 54 -1.21 -4.36 -10.41
C VAL A 54 -2.14 -5.53 -10.70
N MET A 55 -1.62 -6.75 -10.47
CA MET A 55 -2.40 -7.98 -10.58
C MET A 55 -2.76 -8.41 -9.17
N ALA A 56 -4.03 -8.25 -8.80
CA ALA A 56 -4.53 -8.60 -7.47
C ALA A 56 -5.30 -9.91 -7.50
N ALA A 57 -5.25 -10.64 -6.39
CA ALA A 57 -6.03 -11.85 -6.22
C ALA A 57 -7.39 -11.50 -5.63
N GLU A 58 -8.46 -12.03 -6.23
CA GLU A 58 -9.82 -11.83 -5.75
C GLU A 58 -10.64 -13.08 -6.04
N ALA A 59 -11.15 -13.73 -4.99
CA ALA A 59 -12.01 -14.91 -5.11
C ALA A 59 -11.42 -15.99 -6.05
N GLY A 60 -10.12 -16.26 -5.93
CA GLY A 60 -9.43 -17.26 -6.75
C GLY A 60 -9.07 -16.81 -8.15
N ARG A 61 -9.35 -15.55 -8.50
CA ARG A 61 -9.06 -14.98 -9.82
C ARG A 61 -8.07 -13.85 -9.70
N SER A 62 -7.43 -13.50 -10.83
CA SER A 62 -6.59 -12.30 -10.90
C SER A 62 -7.39 -11.14 -11.48
N VAL A 63 -7.31 -10.01 -10.83
CA VAL A 63 -7.94 -8.77 -11.26
C VAL A 63 -6.85 -7.76 -11.56
N VAL A 64 -6.94 -7.09 -12.71
CA VAL A 64 -5.98 -6.06 -13.10
C VAL A 64 -6.44 -4.72 -12.54
N VAL A 65 -5.55 -4.06 -11.80
CA VAL A 65 -5.82 -2.75 -11.21
C VAL A 65 -4.79 -1.77 -11.75
N GLU A 66 -5.23 -0.76 -12.49
CA GLU A 66 -4.35 0.28 -12.97
C GLU A 66 -4.17 1.33 -11.88
N SER A 67 -2.93 1.67 -11.58
CA SER A 67 -2.57 2.58 -10.50
C SER A 67 -1.55 3.59 -10.97
N HIS A 68 -1.42 4.69 -10.23
CA HIS A 68 -0.33 5.63 -10.46
C HIS A 68 0.14 6.21 -9.14
N VAL A 69 1.41 6.63 -9.11
CA VAL A 69 2.03 7.20 -7.92
C VAL A 69 1.58 8.65 -7.78
N THR A 70 0.97 8.97 -6.64
CA THR A 70 0.44 10.31 -6.36
C THR A 70 1.33 11.10 -5.41
N ASP A 71 2.14 10.43 -4.61
CA ASP A 71 3.01 11.06 -3.63
C ASP A 71 4.34 10.32 -3.62
N TYR A 72 5.42 11.06 -3.69
CA TYR A 72 6.76 10.50 -3.67
C TYR A 72 7.71 11.50 -3.04
N VAL A 73 7.86 11.41 -1.73
CA VAL A 73 8.80 12.22 -0.96
C VAL A 73 9.78 11.26 -0.29
N PRO A 74 11.02 11.17 -0.77
CA PRO A 74 11.98 10.18 -0.25
C PRO A 74 12.05 10.17 1.27
N ASP A 75 11.99 8.95 1.83
CA ASP A 75 12.06 8.65 3.25
C ASP A 75 10.89 9.16 4.08
N ARG A 76 9.87 9.75 3.47
CA ARG A 76 8.75 10.37 4.20
C ARG A 76 7.37 9.96 3.75
N LEU A 77 7.13 9.88 2.44
CA LEU A 77 5.77 9.68 1.95
C LEU A 77 5.77 8.98 0.60
N PHE A 78 5.03 7.89 0.52
CA PHE A 78 4.73 7.20 -0.73
C PHE A 78 3.23 7.00 -0.84
N GLY A 79 2.66 7.38 -1.98
CA GLY A 79 1.23 7.24 -2.18
C GLY A 79 0.87 6.80 -3.59
N VAL A 80 -0.26 6.11 -3.70
CA VAL A 80 -0.79 5.65 -4.98
C VAL A 80 -2.30 5.88 -5.02
N ALA A 81 -2.82 6.04 -6.22
CA ALA A 81 -4.25 6.07 -6.48
C ALA A 81 -4.59 4.99 -7.50
N ALA A 82 -5.75 4.40 -7.36
CA ALA A 82 -6.22 3.34 -8.23
C ALA A 82 -7.74 3.34 -8.28
N THR A 83 -8.30 2.62 -9.25
CA THR A 83 -9.73 2.33 -9.28
C THR A 83 -9.87 0.81 -9.23
N TYR A 84 -10.51 0.32 -8.19
CA TYR A 84 -10.70 -1.11 -7.97
C TYR A 84 -12.20 -1.43 -8.05
N SER A 85 -12.59 -2.21 -9.07
CA SER A 85 -14.00 -2.57 -9.29
C SER A 85 -14.92 -1.34 -9.30
N GLY A 86 -14.47 -0.26 -9.96
CA GLY A 86 -15.23 0.97 -10.05
C GLY A 86 -15.13 1.89 -8.84
N VAL A 87 -14.40 1.49 -7.80
CA VAL A 87 -14.25 2.28 -6.57
C VAL A 87 -12.91 3.01 -6.60
N PRO A 88 -12.91 4.35 -6.57
CA PRO A 88 -11.67 5.11 -6.46
C PRO A 88 -11.02 4.86 -5.10
N LEU A 89 -9.74 4.52 -5.11
CA LEU A 89 -8.95 4.24 -3.91
C LEU A 89 -7.73 5.13 -3.87
N ARG A 90 -7.31 5.48 -2.67
CA ARG A 90 -6.06 6.18 -2.44
C ARG A 90 -5.38 5.57 -1.23
N LEU A 91 -4.10 5.25 -1.38
CA LEU A 91 -3.29 4.70 -0.30
C LEU A 91 -2.05 5.54 -0.14
N ARG A 92 -1.71 5.85 1.12
CA ARG A 92 -0.51 6.61 1.46
C ARG A 92 0.20 5.94 2.62
N TRP A 93 1.52 5.88 2.54
CA TRP A 93 2.38 5.44 3.64
C TRP A 93 3.26 6.61 4.05
N ARG A 94 3.03 7.08 5.28
CA ARG A 94 3.82 8.16 5.87
C ARG A 94 4.84 7.56 6.82
N LEU A 95 6.09 7.99 6.68
CA LEU A 95 7.20 7.50 7.48
C LEU A 95 7.73 8.61 8.38
N GLU A 96 7.94 8.29 9.66
CA GLU A 96 8.51 9.21 10.63
C GLU A 96 9.60 8.50 11.43
N PRO A 97 10.74 9.16 11.68
CA PRO A 97 11.76 8.57 12.56
C PRO A 97 11.16 8.27 13.93
N ASP A 98 11.54 7.14 14.51
CA ASP A 98 11.09 6.72 15.82
C ASP A 98 12.26 6.01 16.50
N GLY A 99 13.09 6.77 17.25
CA GLY A 99 14.32 6.27 17.81
C GLY A 99 15.27 5.80 16.71
N THR A 100 15.68 4.53 16.78
CA THR A 100 16.50 3.92 15.73
C THR A 100 15.67 3.26 14.63
N GLY A 101 14.36 3.41 14.70
CA GLY A 101 13.44 2.81 13.77
C GLY A 101 12.57 3.83 13.05
N THR A 102 11.48 3.33 12.51
CA THR A 102 10.55 4.13 11.73
C THR A 102 9.12 3.79 12.12
N ARG A 103 8.30 4.81 12.33
CA ARG A 103 6.85 4.64 12.44
C ARG A 103 6.26 4.81 11.05
N VAL A 104 5.61 3.76 10.58
CA VAL A 104 4.92 3.78 9.29
C VAL A 104 3.43 3.87 9.55
N THR A 105 2.79 4.91 9.02
CA THR A 105 1.35 5.09 9.12
C THR A 105 0.76 4.98 7.72
N ALA A 106 -0.13 4.02 7.53
CA ALA A 106 -0.86 3.86 6.28
C ALA A 106 -2.23 4.50 6.40
N GLU A 107 -2.58 5.29 5.40
CA GLU A 107 -3.90 5.89 5.27
C GLU A 107 -4.53 5.35 3.99
N GLY A 108 -5.73 4.79 4.10
CA GLY A 108 -6.51 4.33 2.95
C GLY A 108 -7.79 5.13 2.86
N GLU A 109 -8.11 5.59 1.66
CA GLU A 109 -9.36 6.30 1.38
C GLU A 109 -10.07 5.64 0.20
N ALA A 110 -11.38 5.51 0.30
CA ALA A 110 -12.20 4.97 -0.78
C ALA A 110 -13.47 5.80 -0.90
N GLU A 111 -13.91 6.04 -2.13
CA GLU A 111 -15.17 6.73 -2.38
C GLU A 111 -16.24 5.69 -2.70
N LEU A 112 -17.12 5.42 -1.73
CA LEU A 112 -18.18 4.44 -1.87
C LEU A 112 -19.48 5.11 -2.30
N GLY A 113 -20.10 4.57 -3.36
CA GLY A 113 -21.38 5.07 -3.83
C GLY A 113 -22.44 3.97 -3.79
N GLY A 114 -23.71 4.35 -3.90
CA GLY A 114 -24.82 3.43 -4.02
C GLY A 114 -24.92 2.45 -2.85
N LEU A 115 -25.15 1.19 -3.18
CA LEU A 115 -25.31 0.14 -2.17
C LEU A 115 -24.03 -0.11 -1.36
N MET A 116 -22.85 0.17 -1.94
CA MET A 116 -21.60 -0.01 -1.24
C MET A 116 -21.48 0.90 -0.01
N ALA A 117 -22.09 2.07 -0.06
CA ALA A 117 -22.08 3.00 1.06
C ALA A 117 -22.78 2.42 2.29
N LEU A 118 -23.78 1.56 2.08
CA LEU A 118 -24.50 0.91 3.17
C LEU A 118 -23.65 -0.11 3.90
N ALA A 119 -22.65 -0.67 3.21
CA ALA A 119 -21.73 -1.65 3.78
C ALA A 119 -20.41 -1.01 4.25
N GLY A 120 -20.35 0.31 4.38
CA GLY A 120 -19.13 1.04 4.68
C GLY A 120 -18.36 0.54 5.90
N GLY A 121 -19.06 0.23 6.99
CA GLY A 121 -18.43 -0.30 8.20
C GLY A 121 -17.77 -1.67 7.98
N PHE A 122 -18.41 -2.54 7.22
CA PHE A 122 -17.87 -3.86 6.87
C PHE A 122 -16.65 -3.72 5.94
N VAL A 123 -16.77 -2.87 4.92
CA VAL A 123 -15.66 -2.61 3.99
C VAL A 123 -14.47 -2.03 4.73
N LYS A 124 -14.70 -1.09 5.65
CA LYS A 124 -13.64 -0.49 6.46
C LYS A 124 -12.89 -1.55 7.25
N GLY A 125 -13.60 -2.50 7.86
CA GLY A 125 -12.99 -3.61 8.59
C GLY A 125 -12.12 -4.48 7.71
N LEU A 126 -12.58 -4.81 6.50
CA LEU A 126 -11.81 -5.62 5.55
C LEU A 126 -10.52 -4.92 5.14
N VAL A 127 -10.59 -3.63 4.84
CA VAL A 127 -9.41 -2.85 4.44
C VAL A 127 -8.42 -2.75 5.60
N ALA A 128 -8.91 -2.49 6.81
CA ALA A 128 -8.05 -2.41 8.00
C ALA A 128 -7.33 -3.73 8.26
N ASP A 129 -8.04 -4.86 8.17
CA ASP A 129 -7.45 -6.18 8.37
C ASP A 129 -6.38 -6.47 7.32
N ARG A 130 -6.64 -6.12 6.08
CA ARG A 130 -5.71 -6.33 4.99
C ARG A 130 -4.44 -5.50 5.17
N LEU A 131 -4.58 -4.24 5.56
CA LEU A 131 -3.42 -3.39 5.86
C LEU A 131 -2.63 -3.92 7.04
N ALA A 132 -3.30 -4.42 8.06
CA ALA A 132 -2.62 -5.00 9.24
C ALA A 132 -1.78 -6.21 8.85
N VAL A 133 -2.29 -7.10 8.01
CA VAL A 133 -1.54 -8.26 7.53
C VAL A 133 -0.34 -7.82 6.71
N ALA A 134 -0.53 -6.88 5.79
CA ALA A 134 0.56 -6.36 4.96
C ALA A 134 1.65 -5.71 5.82
N HIS A 135 1.26 -4.92 6.82
CA HIS A 135 2.20 -4.27 7.72
C HIS A 135 2.97 -5.27 8.58
N ALA A 136 2.31 -6.33 9.05
CA ALA A 136 2.99 -7.37 9.82
C ALA A 136 4.05 -8.07 8.96
N ASN A 137 3.74 -8.34 7.69
CA ASN A 137 4.69 -8.92 6.75
C ASN A 137 5.86 -7.97 6.47
N LEU A 138 5.56 -6.70 6.24
CA LEU A 138 6.55 -5.68 6.00
C LEU A 138 7.55 -5.60 7.17
N LYS A 139 7.03 -5.54 8.39
CA LYS A 139 7.84 -5.52 9.60
C LYS A 139 8.71 -6.76 9.71
N ARG A 140 8.13 -7.94 9.53
CA ARG A 140 8.85 -9.21 9.61
C ARG A 140 9.99 -9.27 8.58
N ILE A 141 9.72 -8.90 7.35
CA ILE A 141 10.73 -8.94 6.27
C ILE A 141 11.88 -8.00 6.58
N LEU A 142 11.58 -6.76 6.92
CA LEU A 142 12.61 -5.75 7.16
C LEU A 142 13.40 -6.01 8.42
N GLU A 143 12.78 -6.45 9.50
CA GLU A 143 13.47 -6.73 10.77
C GLU A 143 14.14 -8.09 10.77
N GLY A 144 13.57 -9.06 10.06
CA GLY A 144 14.13 -10.41 10.01
C GLY A 144 15.32 -10.56 9.09
N GLY A 145 15.57 -9.59 8.22
CA GLY A 145 16.66 -9.65 7.28
C GLY A 145 16.42 -10.56 6.07
N ASP A 146 15.29 -11.24 6.00
CA ASP A 146 14.95 -12.14 4.89
C ASP A 146 14.75 -11.39 3.59
N GLY A 147 14.31 -10.17 3.71
CA GLY A 147 14.07 -9.34 2.55
C GLY A 147 15.28 -8.53 2.16
N GLY A 148 16.33 -8.77 2.90
CA GLY A 148 17.58 -8.02 2.73
C GLY A 148 17.95 -7.95 1.32
#